data_7d20a8640b8e684d20cf0a3966c16a32
#
_entry.id   7d20a8640b8e684d20cf0a3966c16a32
#
_cell.length_a   1.000
_cell.length_b   1.000
_cell.length_c   1.000
_cell.angle_alpha   90.00
_cell.angle_beta   90.00
_cell.angle_gamma   90.00
#
_symmetry.space_group_name_H-M   'P 1'
#
loop_
_entity.id
_entity.type
_entity.pdbx_description
1 polymer ?
#
loop_
_entity_poly.entity_id
_entity_poly.type
_entity_poly.pdbx_seq_one_letter_code
_entity_poly.pdbx_strand_id
1 'polypeptide(L)'
;MANITLFAQAIGRLPKECIRKIIREEKTDKHSKGYDTWSQFISMMFCQFSGCDSVRDISNGLNSTNGNLNHLGICRAPSESTVAYQNAKRDSGVFRRIFYALLAHFGQQTVWQRTRFRFKMPIKLLDSSR
;
A
#
# COMPACT_ATOMS: atom_id res chain seq x y z
N MET A 1 16.70 -7.61 5.18
CA MET A 1 15.80 -6.52 5.56
C MET A 1 15.54 -5.63 4.34
N ALA A 2 14.31 -5.18 4.16
CA ALA A 2 13.97 -4.33 3.03
C ALA A 2 14.70 -2.97 3.11
N ASN A 3 15.16 -2.47 1.97
CA ASN A 3 15.78 -1.15 1.89
C ASN A 3 14.68 -0.10 1.81
N ILE A 4 14.44 0.61 2.91
CA ILE A 4 13.36 1.60 2.99
C ILE A 4 13.56 2.74 1.99
N THR A 5 14.78 3.11 1.68
CA THR A 5 15.05 4.16 0.69
C THR A 5 14.59 3.74 -0.69
N LEU A 6 14.87 2.50 -1.08
CA LEU A 6 14.44 1.96 -2.36
C LEU A 6 12.92 1.86 -2.42
N PHE A 7 12.29 1.44 -1.31
CA PHE A 7 10.83 1.39 -1.23
C PHE A 7 10.22 2.78 -1.36
N ALA A 8 10.79 3.77 -0.67
CA ALA A 8 10.32 5.15 -0.77
C ALA A 8 10.44 5.70 -2.18
N GLN A 9 11.50 5.35 -2.90
CA GLN A 9 11.66 5.74 -4.29
C GLN A 9 10.59 5.13 -5.18
N ALA A 10 10.27 3.85 -4.93
CA ALA A 10 9.21 3.18 -5.69
C ALA A 10 7.85 3.83 -5.43
N ILE A 11 7.56 4.15 -4.16
CA ILE A 11 6.31 4.83 -3.81
C ILE A 11 6.24 6.21 -4.45
N GLY A 12 7.37 6.90 -4.56
CA GLY A 12 7.42 8.22 -5.17
C GLY A 12 7.04 8.24 -6.64
N ARG A 13 7.09 7.10 -7.31
CA ARG A 13 6.73 6.98 -8.74
C ARG A 13 5.25 6.71 -8.96
N LEU A 14 4.49 6.49 -7.90
CA LEU A 14 3.07 6.20 -8.01
C LEU A 14 2.27 7.44 -8.38
N PRO A 15 1.15 7.28 -9.12
CA PRO A 15 0.27 8.40 -9.45
C PRO A 15 -0.57 8.79 -8.23
N LYS A 16 0.04 9.48 -7.29
CA LYS A 16 -0.56 9.78 -5.98
C LYS A 16 -1.88 10.53 -6.09
N GLU A 17 -1.96 11.48 -7.03
CA GLU A 17 -3.19 12.26 -7.20
C GLU A 17 -4.35 11.37 -7.64
N CYS A 18 -4.08 10.44 -8.55
CA CYS A 18 -5.09 9.48 -8.99
C CYS A 18 -5.54 8.59 -7.83
N ILE A 19 -4.60 8.10 -7.04
CA ILE A 19 -4.90 7.25 -5.89
C ILE A 19 -5.73 8.03 -4.85
N ARG A 20 -5.36 9.27 -4.55
CA ARG A 20 -6.09 10.09 -3.59
C ARG A 20 -7.50 10.39 -4.08
N LYS A 21 -7.67 10.58 -5.38
CA LYS A 21 -8.99 10.79 -5.97
C LYS A 21 -9.88 9.55 -5.75
N ILE A 22 -9.33 8.36 -6.00
CA ILE A 22 -10.06 7.11 -5.79
C ILE A 22 -10.47 6.98 -4.32
N ILE A 23 -9.57 7.29 -3.40
CA ILE A 23 -9.86 7.20 -1.97
C ILE A 23 -10.99 8.15 -1.59
N ARG A 24 -10.98 9.37 -2.14
CA ARG A 24 -12.04 10.34 -1.87
C ARG A 24 -13.38 9.86 -2.42
N GLU A 25 -13.38 9.28 -3.61
CA GLU A 25 -14.62 8.81 -4.24
C GLU A 25 -15.23 7.63 -3.50
N GLU A 26 -14.39 6.74 -2.99
CA GLU A 26 -14.85 5.57 -2.24
C GLU A 26 -15.19 5.88 -0.79
N LYS A 27 -14.80 7.05 -0.31
CA LYS A 27 -15.09 7.51 1.05
C LYS A 27 -14.61 6.55 2.14
N THR A 28 -13.52 5.83 1.87
CA THR A 28 -12.99 4.83 2.81
C THR A 28 -12.33 5.46 4.03
N ASP A 29 -11.99 6.75 3.96
CA ASP A 29 -11.38 7.46 5.08
C ASP A 29 -12.40 8.19 5.96
N LYS A 30 -13.68 8.05 5.66
CA LYS A 30 -14.72 8.64 6.50
C LYS A 30 -14.60 8.06 7.91
N HIS A 31 -14.45 8.93 8.90
CA HIS A 31 -14.28 8.59 10.31
C HIS A 31 -12.96 7.89 10.64
N SER A 32 -11.98 7.92 9.72
CA SER A 32 -10.69 7.31 10.01
C SER A 32 -9.90 8.19 11.00
N LYS A 33 -9.14 7.51 11.87
CA LYS A 33 -8.39 8.19 12.93
C LYS A 33 -6.93 7.74 12.91
N GLY A 34 -6.17 8.29 11.97
CA GLY A 34 -4.73 8.05 11.94
C GLY A 34 -4.27 6.96 10.99
N TYR A 35 -5.00 5.86 10.87
CA TYR A 35 -4.65 4.81 9.90
C TYR A 35 -5.62 4.89 8.72
N ASP A 36 -5.30 5.77 7.79
CA ASP A 36 -6.16 6.02 6.64
C ASP A 36 -5.93 4.98 5.53
N THR A 37 -6.69 5.11 4.44
CA THR A 37 -6.59 4.17 3.31
C THR A 37 -5.21 4.22 2.67
N TRP A 38 -4.61 5.40 2.56
CA TRP A 38 -3.26 5.53 2.02
C TRP A 38 -2.26 4.75 2.87
N SER A 39 -2.34 4.89 4.20
CA SER A 39 -1.46 4.17 5.12
C SER A 39 -1.63 2.66 4.97
N GLN A 40 -2.86 2.19 4.83
CA GLN A 40 -3.12 0.76 4.63
C GLN A 40 -2.57 0.28 3.29
N PHE A 41 -2.74 1.08 2.23
CA PHE A 41 -2.19 0.75 0.92
C PHE A 41 -0.66 0.63 0.98
N ILE A 42 0.00 1.58 1.63
CA ILE A 42 1.46 1.55 1.79
C ILE A 42 1.90 0.34 2.61
N SER A 43 1.13 0.00 3.66
CA SER A 43 1.43 -1.19 4.46
C SER A 43 1.37 -2.47 3.62
N MET A 44 0.38 -2.59 2.75
CA MET A 44 0.25 -3.74 1.86
C MET A 44 1.39 -3.80 0.85
N MET A 45 1.77 -2.66 0.29
CA MET A 45 2.89 -2.60 -0.64
C MET A 45 4.21 -2.93 0.06
N PHE A 46 4.37 -2.47 1.30
CA PHE A 46 5.55 -2.79 2.10
C PHE A 46 5.63 -4.30 2.34
N CYS A 47 4.50 -4.93 2.61
CA CYS A 47 4.43 -6.38 2.79
C CYS A 47 4.98 -7.11 1.56
N GLN A 48 4.55 -6.69 0.38
CA GLN A 48 5.02 -7.30 -0.87
C GLN A 48 6.50 -7.04 -1.11
N PHE A 49 6.94 -5.81 -0.85
CA PHE A 49 8.32 -5.40 -1.11
C PHE A 49 9.31 -6.11 -0.19
N SER A 50 8.95 -6.28 1.09
CA SER A 50 9.85 -6.84 2.09
C SER A 50 9.64 -8.33 2.35
N GLY A 51 8.60 -8.93 1.74
CA GLY A 51 8.33 -10.35 1.92
C GLY A 51 7.78 -10.69 3.30
N CYS A 52 6.94 -9.82 3.88
CA CYS A 52 6.33 -10.08 5.17
C CYS A 52 5.40 -11.29 5.12
N ASP A 53 5.43 -12.10 6.17
CA ASP A 53 4.59 -13.28 6.28
C ASP A 53 3.36 -13.05 7.15
N SER A 54 3.33 -11.98 7.93
CA SER A 54 2.25 -11.74 8.90
C SER A 54 2.02 -10.24 9.10
N VAL A 55 0.86 -9.92 9.69
CA VAL A 55 0.53 -8.55 10.08
C VAL A 55 1.55 -8.00 11.08
N ARG A 56 2.06 -8.86 11.97
CA ARG A 56 3.07 -8.47 12.93
C ARG A 56 4.34 -8.01 12.21
N ASP A 57 4.73 -8.71 11.15
CA ASP A 57 5.91 -8.33 10.37
C ASP A 57 5.76 -6.97 9.72
N ILE A 58 4.56 -6.66 9.26
CA ILE A 58 4.26 -5.34 8.68
C ILE A 58 4.46 -4.26 9.74
N SER A 59 3.85 -4.45 10.90
CA SER A 59 3.93 -3.49 11.99
C SER A 59 5.37 -3.30 12.47
N ASN A 60 6.08 -4.39 12.69
CA ASN A 60 7.47 -4.34 13.15
C ASN A 60 8.38 -3.70 12.12
N GLY A 61 8.19 -4.04 10.84
CA GLY A 61 9.01 -3.49 9.77
C GLY A 61 8.82 -1.99 9.64
N LEU A 62 7.58 -1.51 9.68
CA LEU A 62 7.32 -0.08 9.59
C LEU A 62 7.80 0.66 10.85
N ASN A 63 7.69 0.04 12.02
CA ASN A 63 8.22 0.64 13.25
C ASN A 63 9.73 0.80 13.19
N SER A 64 10.44 -0.13 12.56
CA SER A 64 11.89 -0.07 12.47
C SER A 64 12.39 1.04 11.56
N THR A 65 11.50 1.67 10.79
CA THR A 65 11.87 2.76 9.88
C THR A 65 11.65 4.13 10.50
N ASN A 66 11.67 4.23 11.81
CA ASN A 66 11.47 5.48 12.55
C ASN A 66 12.24 6.62 11.90
N GLY A 67 11.55 7.76 11.71
CA GLY A 67 12.13 8.93 11.08
C GLY A 67 12.02 8.96 9.57
N ASN A 68 11.68 7.84 8.93
CA ASN A 68 11.56 7.77 7.47
C ASN A 68 10.12 7.57 6.98
N LEU A 69 9.16 7.46 7.90
CA LEU A 69 7.76 7.23 7.53
C LEU A 69 7.16 8.41 6.77
N ASN A 70 7.63 9.63 7.06
CA ASN A 70 7.14 10.82 6.37
C ASN A 70 7.42 10.76 4.86
N HIS A 71 8.49 10.08 4.44
CA HIS A 71 8.78 9.90 3.02
C HIS A 71 7.75 9.00 2.33
N LEU A 72 7.05 8.20 3.11
CA LEU A 72 5.99 7.32 2.63
C LEU A 72 4.61 7.97 2.73
N GLY A 73 4.51 9.15 3.33
CA GLY A 73 3.24 9.82 3.54
C GLY A 73 2.45 9.27 4.73
N ILE A 74 3.14 8.64 5.68
CA ILE A 74 2.54 8.06 6.88
C ILE A 74 2.99 8.83 8.09
N CYS A 75 2.05 9.19 8.98
CA CYS A 75 2.39 9.95 10.19
C CYS A 75 3.11 9.09 11.23
N ARG A 76 2.69 7.85 11.37
CA ARG A 76 3.29 6.91 12.32
C ARG A 76 3.02 5.48 11.89
N ALA A 77 3.86 4.54 12.34
CA ALA A 77 3.68 3.14 12.04
C ALA A 77 2.42 2.60 12.74
N PRO A 78 1.61 1.79 12.05
CA PRO A 78 0.42 1.20 12.66
C PRO A 78 0.79 0.09 13.61
N SER A 79 -0.08 -0.17 14.60
CA SER A 79 0.05 -1.34 15.45
C SER A 79 -0.46 -2.57 14.72
N GLU A 80 -0.06 -3.74 15.21
CA GLU A 80 -0.53 -5.02 14.64
C GLU A 80 -2.06 -5.10 14.66
N SER A 81 -2.68 -4.73 15.77
CA SER A 81 -4.14 -4.79 15.89
C SER A 81 -4.84 -3.82 14.93
N THR A 82 -4.26 -2.64 14.71
CA THR A 82 -4.83 -1.67 13.77
C THR A 82 -4.81 -2.21 12.35
N VAL A 83 -3.70 -2.78 11.92
CA VAL A 83 -3.58 -3.35 10.58
C VAL A 83 -4.58 -4.49 10.41
N ALA A 84 -4.64 -5.40 11.37
CA ALA A 84 -5.54 -6.55 11.31
C ALA A 84 -7.01 -6.11 11.27
N TYR A 85 -7.39 -5.15 12.12
CA TYR A 85 -8.75 -4.64 12.17
C TYR A 85 -9.17 -4.01 10.86
N GLN A 86 -8.33 -3.14 10.29
CA GLN A 86 -8.68 -2.45 9.06
C GLN A 86 -8.64 -3.38 7.84
N ASN A 87 -7.78 -4.39 7.83
CA ASN A 87 -7.79 -5.38 6.76
C ASN A 87 -9.11 -6.15 6.73
N ALA A 88 -9.73 -6.37 7.88
CA ALA A 88 -11.01 -7.07 7.96
C ALA A 88 -12.20 -6.14 7.66
N LYS A 89 -12.09 -4.86 8.04
CA LYS A 89 -13.23 -3.94 8.01
C LYS A 89 -13.30 -3.07 6.75
N ARG A 90 -12.15 -2.55 6.28
CA ARG A 90 -12.17 -1.61 5.17
C ARG A 90 -12.52 -2.32 3.86
N ASP A 91 -13.38 -1.69 3.06
CA ASP A 91 -13.84 -2.27 1.80
C ASP A 91 -12.66 -2.47 0.85
N SER A 92 -12.53 -3.69 0.32
CA SER A 92 -11.46 -4.02 -0.61
C SER A 92 -11.65 -3.38 -1.99
N GLY A 93 -12.82 -2.85 -2.29
CA GLY A 93 -13.10 -2.22 -3.58
C GLY A 93 -12.18 -1.05 -3.87
N VAL A 94 -11.83 -0.25 -2.84
CA VAL A 94 -10.92 0.87 -3.02
C VAL A 94 -9.55 0.39 -3.48
N PHE A 95 -9.04 -0.68 -2.91
CA PHE A 95 -7.73 -1.22 -3.28
C PHE A 95 -7.75 -1.81 -4.68
N ARG A 96 -8.85 -2.45 -5.04
CA ARG A 96 -9.02 -2.97 -6.41
C ARG A 96 -8.95 -1.84 -7.43
N ARG A 97 -9.65 -0.75 -7.17
CA ARG A 97 -9.60 0.41 -8.07
C ARG A 97 -8.20 1.00 -8.15
N ILE A 98 -7.50 1.07 -7.01
CA ILE A 98 -6.13 1.57 -6.98
C ILE A 98 -5.22 0.71 -7.84
N PHE A 99 -5.30 -0.61 -7.71
CA PHE A 99 -4.44 -1.51 -8.48
C PHE A 99 -4.76 -1.46 -9.97
N TYR A 100 -6.04 -1.34 -10.35
CA TYR A 100 -6.36 -1.16 -11.77
C TYR A 100 -5.85 0.17 -12.31
N ALA A 101 -5.89 1.23 -11.51
CA ALA A 101 -5.34 2.51 -11.91
C ALA A 101 -3.83 2.43 -12.10
N LEU A 102 -3.14 1.68 -11.23
CA LEU A 102 -1.71 1.47 -11.36
C LEU A 102 -1.38 0.69 -12.63
N LEU A 103 -2.16 -0.34 -12.94
CA LEU A 103 -1.97 -1.11 -14.17
C LEU A 103 -2.13 -0.22 -15.40
N ALA A 104 -3.15 0.63 -15.40
CA ALA A 104 -3.38 1.55 -16.51
C ALA A 104 -2.24 2.56 -16.64
N HIS A 105 -1.77 3.09 -15.51
CA HIS A 105 -0.70 4.08 -15.50
C HIS A 105 0.60 3.51 -16.04
N PHE A 106 1.02 2.36 -15.51
CA PHE A 106 2.28 1.74 -15.91
C PHE A 106 2.17 1.04 -17.26
N GLY A 107 0.97 0.64 -17.66
CA GLY A 107 0.77 0.01 -18.96
C GLY A 107 1.08 0.91 -20.14
N GLN A 108 1.14 2.22 -19.91
CA GLN A 108 1.48 3.19 -20.93
C GLN A 108 2.98 3.44 -21.05
N GLN A 109 3.77 2.78 -20.22
CA GLN A 109 5.23 2.95 -20.17
C GLN A 109 5.91 1.71 -20.72
N THR A 110 6.99 1.91 -21.47
CA THR A 110 7.75 0.78 -22.05
C THR A 110 8.31 -0.13 -20.99
N VAL A 111 8.66 0.42 -19.82
CA VAL A 111 9.21 -0.35 -18.70
C VAL A 111 8.18 -1.30 -18.10
N TRP A 112 6.89 -1.00 -18.26
CA TRP A 112 5.81 -1.79 -17.70
C TRP A 112 5.86 -3.25 -18.10
N GLN A 113 6.17 -3.53 -19.37
CA GLN A 113 6.17 -4.89 -19.86
C GLN A 113 7.16 -5.79 -19.12
N ARG A 114 8.27 -5.20 -18.63
CA ARG A 114 9.26 -5.94 -17.86
C ARG A 114 8.86 -6.14 -16.41
N THR A 115 8.03 -5.25 -15.88
CA THR A 115 7.65 -5.27 -14.46
C THR A 115 6.23 -5.78 -14.25
N ARG A 116 5.49 -6.03 -15.32
CA ARG A 116 4.08 -6.45 -15.27
C ARG A 116 3.84 -7.62 -14.33
N PHE A 117 4.73 -8.59 -14.35
CA PHE A 117 4.61 -9.77 -13.51
C PHE A 117 4.64 -9.40 -12.02
N ARG A 118 5.50 -8.47 -11.64
CA ARG A 118 5.62 -8.04 -10.25
C ARG A 118 4.34 -7.36 -9.75
N PHE A 119 3.68 -6.60 -10.61
CA PHE A 119 2.45 -5.92 -10.23
C PHE A 119 1.25 -6.84 -10.16
N LYS A 120 1.30 -8.00 -10.77
CA LYS A 120 0.25 -9.00 -10.61
C LYS A 120 0.21 -9.58 -9.21
N MET A 121 1.35 -9.66 -8.54
CA MET A 121 1.45 -10.27 -7.22
C MET A 121 0.60 -9.54 -6.17
N PRO A 122 0.67 -8.20 -6.03
CA PRO A 122 -0.18 -7.50 -5.07
C PRO A 122 -1.67 -7.71 -5.30
N ILE A 123 -2.12 -7.70 -6.56
CA ILE A 123 -3.52 -7.90 -6.89
C ILE A 123 -3.95 -9.32 -6.50
N LYS A 124 -3.13 -10.30 -6.82
CA LYS A 124 -3.40 -11.69 -6.51
C LYS A 124 -3.46 -11.92 -5.01
N LEU A 125 -2.55 -11.31 -4.27
CA LEU A 125 -2.55 -11.40 -2.82
C LEU A 125 -3.80 -10.79 -2.22
N LEU A 126 -4.24 -9.65 -2.75
CA LEU A 126 -5.46 -8.99 -2.30
C LEU A 126 -6.67 -9.91 -2.49
N ASP A 127 -6.76 -10.57 -3.64
CA ASP A 127 -7.85 -11.50 -3.91
C ASP A 127 -7.83 -12.70 -2.96
N SER A 128 -6.65 -13.22 -2.64
CA SER A 128 -6.54 -14.39 -1.78
C SER A 128 -6.73 -14.06 -0.30
N SER A 129 -6.66 -12.80 0.09
CA SER A 129 -6.83 -12.39 1.48
C SER A 129 -8.29 -12.19 1.89
N ARG A 130 -9.21 -12.41 0.99
CA ARG A 130 -10.64 -12.27 1.27
C ARG A 130 -11.19 -13.38 2.16
#